data_9f75b4774ce8351f3e54a42fa6f308ae
#
_entry.id   9f75b4774ce8351f3e54a42fa6f308ae
#
_cell.length_a   1.000
_cell.length_b   1.000
_cell.length_c   1.000
_cell.angle_alpha   90.00
_cell.angle_beta   90.00
_cell.angle_gamma   90.00
#
_symmetry.space_group_name_H-M   'P 1'
#
loop_
_entity.id
_entity.type
_entity.pdbx_description
1 polymer ?
#
loop_
_entity_poly.entity_id
_entity_poly.type
_entity_poly.pdbx_seq_one_letter_code
_entity_poly.pdbx_strand_id
1 'polypeptide(L)'
;LFRYGDDDFKRLFDDVFQKKVGIKNEIWLNKISGARIHEKSLGHQFFTTRYDYLRIAKAMLDDWQNDTCVGKYLKTIHERRIPKNGAQGTRGRVGLPLSYGGFFHTGYKGMENRPVMGMDGNGGQTILIDFERGRIVATLAVFDNMRFPDKASFDYKKISYETIKNGK
;
A
#
# COMPACT_ATOMS: atom_id res chain seq x y z
N LEU A 1 -18.36 -0.75 10.18
CA LEU A 1 -18.07 -1.86 9.26
C LEU A 1 -17.89 -3.19 10.01
N PHE A 2 -17.27 -3.20 11.19
CA PHE A 2 -16.99 -4.41 11.97
C PHE A 2 -18.13 -4.90 12.88
N ARG A 3 -19.33 -4.37 12.70
CA ARG A 3 -20.55 -4.84 13.39
C ARG A 3 -21.34 -5.86 12.58
N TYR A 4 -20.95 -6.10 11.34
CA TYR A 4 -21.61 -7.01 10.43
C TYR A 4 -20.92 -8.38 10.49
N GLY A 5 -21.67 -9.43 10.29
CA GLY A 5 -21.17 -10.80 10.28
C GLY A 5 -20.20 -11.07 9.13
N ASP A 6 -19.54 -12.21 9.19
CA ASP A 6 -18.52 -12.61 8.19
C ASP A 6 -19.10 -12.63 6.77
N ASP A 7 -20.38 -12.97 6.61
CA ASP A 7 -21.07 -12.99 5.30
C ASP A 7 -21.24 -11.60 4.69
N ASP A 8 -21.53 -10.57 5.51
CA ASP A 8 -21.64 -9.20 5.03
C ASP A 8 -20.27 -8.64 4.62
N PHE A 9 -19.23 -8.99 5.36
CA PHE A 9 -17.87 -8.62 5.00
C PHE A 9 -17.45 -9.31 3.71
N LYS A 10 -17.73 -10.59 3.55
CA LYS A 10 -17.45 -11.34 2.33
C LYS A 10 -18.19 -10.76 1.14
N ARG A 11 -19.47 -10.43 1.28
CA ARG A 11 -20.26 -9.79 0.22
C ARG A 11 -19.68 -8.45 -0.19
N LEU A 12 -19.36 -7.58 0.79
CA LEU A 12 -18.72 -6.28 0.50
C LEU A 12 -17.40 -6.47 -0.23
N PHE A 13 -16.65 -7.47 0.18
CA PHE A 13 -15.37 -7.79 -0.41
C PHE A 13 -15.50 -8.28 -1.85
N ASP A 14 -16.45 -9.17 -2.13
CA ASP A 14 -16.75 -9.67 -3.47
C ASP A 14 -17.25 -8.52 -4.38
N ASP A 15 -18.11 -7.65 -3.89
CA ASP A 15 -18.63 -6.52 -4.66
C ASP A 15 -17.54 -5.50 -5.01
N VAL A 16 -16.64 -5.17 -4.08
CA VAL A 16 -15.58 -4.20 -4.32
C VAL A 16 -14.43 -4.82 -5.10
N PHE A 17 -13.88 -5.92 -4.64
CA PHE A 17 -12.65 -6.45 -5.21
C PHE A 17 -12.87 -7.33 -6.44
N GLN A 18 -13.86 -8.20 -6.43
CA GLN A 18 -14.12 -9.05 -7.60
C GLN A 18 -14.84 -8.29 -8.70
N LYS A 19 -15.94 -7.63 -8.39
CA LYS A 19 -16.79 -7.01 -9.42
C LYS A 19 -16.23 -5.67 -9.89
N LYS A 20 -15.88 -4.76 -8.94
CA LYS A 20 -15.42 -3.42 -9.28
C LYS A 20 -13.95 -3.38 -9.69
N VAL A 21 -13.07 -4.00 -8.92
CA VAL A 21 -11.62 -4.01 -9.19
C VAL A 21 -11.23 -5.06 -10.22
N GLY A 22 -12.02 -6.11 -10.37
CA GLY A 22 -11.78 -7.18 -11.33
C GLY A 22 -10.67 -8.15 -10.92
N ILE A 23 -10.54 -8.41 -9.62
CA ILE A 23 -9.64 -9.43 -9.10
C ILE A 23 -10.05 -10.79 -9.66
N LYS A 24 -9.07 -11.57 -10.12
CA LYS A 24 -9.30 -12.86 -10.78
C LYS A 24 -8.97 -14.05 -9.91
N ASN A 25 -8.17 -13.86 -8.87
CA ASN A 25 -7.75 -14.95 -8.01
C ASN A 25 -8.39 -14.80 -6.64
N GLU A 26 -8.38 -15.89 -5.89
CA GLU A 26 -8.88 -15.90 -4.54
C GLU A 26 -8.10 -14.93 -3.64
N ILE A 27 -8.81 -14.26 -2.78
CA ILE A 27 -8.25 -13.39 -1.75
C ILE A 27 -8.37 -14.08 -0.41
N TRP A 28 -7.27 -14.07 0.31
CA TRP A 28 -7.19 -14.68 1.64
C TRP A 28 -7.08 -13.60 2.68
N LEU A 29 -7.96 -13.66 3.65
CA LEU A 29 -7.97 -12.81 4.82
C LEU A 29 -7.67 -13.67 6.04
N ASN A 30 -6.44 -13.60 6.52
CA ASN A 30 -6.06 -14.27 7.74
C ASN A 30 -6.15 -13.31 8.92
N LYS A 31 -6.87 -13.74 9.96
CA LYS A 31 -6.87 -13.04 11.23
C LYS A 31 -5.43 -13.02 11.78
N ILE A 32 -4.96 -11.85 12.15
CA ILE A 32 -3.64 -11.72 12.76
C ILE A 32 -3.74 -12.31 14.19
N SER A 33 -3.17 -13.47 14.38
CA SER A 33 -3.00 -14.08 15.69
C SER A 33 -1.54 -13.92 16.12
N GLY A 34 -1.29 -13.34 17.28
CA GLY A 34 0.04 -13.26 17.84
C GLY A 34 0.03 -12.70 19.25
N ALA A 35 0.97 -13.14 20.06
CA ALA A 35 1.10 -12.79 21.48
C ALA A 35 1.26 -11.29 21.79
N ARG A 36 1.37 -10.45 20.78
CA ARG A 36 1.49 -8.98 20.91
C ARG A 36 0.25 -8.21 20.46
N ILE A 37 -0.73 -8.90 19.93
CA ILE A 37 -1.99 -8.29 19.51
C ILE A 37 -3.03 -8.79 20.50
N HIS A 38 -3.60 -7.88 21.28
CA HIS A 38 -4.67 -8.23 22.21
C HIS A 38 -5.72 -9.07 21.50
N GLU A 39 -6.28 -10.06 22.17
CA GLU A 39 -7.29 -10.99 21.64
C GLU A 39 -8.48 -10.30 20.95
N LYS A 40 -8.67 -9.03 21.22
CA LYS A 40 -9.67 -8.16 20.59
C LYS A 40 -9.22 -7.49 19.30
N SER A 41 -8.01 -7.74 18.81
CA SER A 41 -7.55 -7.17 17.56
C SER A 41 -8.33 -7.76 16.39
N LEU A 42 -9.06 -6.91 15.69
CA LEU A 42 -9.77 -7.23 14.45
C LEU A 42 -8.89 -7.10 13.20
N GLY A 43 -7.57 -7.06 13.39
CA GLY A 43 -6.62 -6.97 12.30
C GLY A 43 -6.65 -8.24 11.44
N HIS A 44 -6.72 -8.05 10.13
CA HIS A 44 -6.60 -9.11 9.15
C HIS A 44 -5.42 -8.82 8.22
N GLN A 45 -4.73 -9.88 7.84
CA GLN A 45 -3.75 -9.82 6.77
C GLN A 45 -4.43 -10.17 5.45
N PHE A 46 -4.17 -9.37 4.46
CA PHE A 46 -4.71 -9.52 3.12
C PHE A 46 -3.66 -10.13 2.20
N PHE A 47 -4.03 -11.25 1.59
CA PHE A 47 -3.16 -11.95 0.64
C PHE A 47 -3.86 -12.10 -0.69
N THR A 48 -3.15 -11.79 -1.75
CA THR A 48 -3.58 -12.03 -3.11
C THR A 48 -2.38 -12.17 -4.04
N THR A 49 -2.63 -12.45 -5.29
CA THR A 49 -1.55 -12.56 -6.28
C THR A 49 -0.96 -11.19 -6.63
N ARG A 50 0.29 -11.18 -7.10
CA ARG A 50 0.94 -9.95 -7.60
C ARG A 50 0.13 -9.24 -8.69
N TYR A 51 -0.55 -9.98 -9.54
CA TYR A 51 -1.36 -9.40 -10.60
C TYR A 51 -2.64 -8.76 -10.07
N ASP A 52 -3.21 -9.31 -9.00
CA ASP A 52 -4.38 -8.72 -8.36
C ASP A 52 -4.01 -7.49 -7.54
N TYR A 53 -2.82 -7.44 -6.93
CA TYR A 53 -2.30 -6.20 -6.35
C TYR A 53 -2.15 -5.10 -7.41
N LEU A 54 -1.66 -5.43 -8.61
CA LEU A 54 -1.60 -4.48 -9.72
C LEU A 54 -3.00 -4.02 -10.17
N ARG A 55 -4.01 -4.90 -10.16
CA ARG A 55 -5.40 -4.52 -10.47
C ARG A 55 -5.97 -3.56 -9.42
N ILE A 56 -5.70 -3.80 -8.14
CA ILE A 56 -6.08 -2.88 -7.06
C ILE A 56 -5.42 -1.52 -7.28
N ALA A 57 -4.12 -1.49 -7.51
CA ALA A 57 -3.38 -0.25 -7.75
C ALA A 57 -3.89 0.48 -9.02
N LYS A 58 -4.21 -0.27 -10.07
CA LYS A 58 -4.80 0.29 -11.30
C LYS A 58 -6.18 0.89 -11.05
N ALA A 59 -7.04 0.21 -10.29
CA ALA A 59 -8.35 0.75 -9.95
C ALA A 59 -8.25 2.05 -9.15
N MET A 60 -7.29 2.14 -8.22
CA MET A 60 -7.02 3.38 -7.48
C MET A 60 -6.53 4.50 -8.40
N LEU A 61 -5.66 4.18 -9.37
CA LEU A 61 -5.18 5.13 -10.36
C LEU A 61 -6.33 5.64 -11.23
N ASP A 62 -7.20 4.74 -11.70
CA ASP A 62 -8.37 5.10 -12.50
C ASP A 62 -9.36 5.97 -11.71
N ASP A 63 -9.62 5.62 -10.45
CA ASP A 63 -10.46 6.42 -9.57
C ASP A 63 -9.90 7.85 -9.40
N TRP A 64 -8.58 7.99 -9.23
CA TRP A 64 -7.91 9.28 -9.16
C TRP A 64 -8.06 10.10 -10.44
N GLN A 65 -7.79 9.48 -11.59
CA GLN A 65 -7.82 10.15 -12.90
C GLN A 65 -9.23 10.55 -13.31
N ASN A 66 -10.23 9.74 -12.95
CA ASN A 66 -11.63 10.00 -13.26
C ASN A 66 -12.37 10.83 -12.19
N ASP A 67 -11.67 11.32 -11.17
CA ASP A 67 -12.22 12.14 -10.08
C ASP A 67 -13.46 11.52 -9.40
N THR A 68 -13.48 10.21 -9.26
CA THR A 68 -14.53 9.49 -8.55
C THR A 68 -14.54 9.84 -7.06
N CYS A 69 -15.53 9.37 -6.31
CA CYS A 69 -15.57 9.53 -4.86
C CYS A 69 -14.30 8.97 -4.18
N VAL A 70 -13.82 7.80 -4.62
CA VAL A 70 -12.56 7.21 -4.14
C VAL A 70 -11.36 8.05 -4.56
N GLY A 71 -11.34 8.53 -5.80
CA GLY A 71 -10.29 9.41 -6.30
C GLY A 71 -10.18 10.71 -5.51
N LYS A 72 -11.30 11.36 -5.20
CA LYS A 72 -11.36 12.55 -4.33
C LYS A 72 -10.85 12.26 -2.91
N TYR A 73 -11.19 11.09 -2.37
CA TYR A 73 -10.68 10.66 -1.08
C TYR A 73 -9.16 10.46 -1.08
N LEU A 74 -8.61 9.82 -2.12
CA LEU A 74 -7.16 9.65 -2.29
C LEU A 74 -6.44 10.99 -2.43
N LYS A 75 -7.01 11.96 -3.17
CA LYS A 75 -6.49 13.34 -3.28
C LYS A 75 -6.44 14.01 -1.91
N THR A 76 -7.52 13.90 -1.14
CA THR A 76 -7.59 14.44 0.22
C THR A 76 -6.53 13.82 1.14
N ILE A 77 -6.30 12.51 1.06
CA ILE A 77 -5.23 11.84 1.81
C ILE A 77 -3.87 12.42 1.45
N HIS A 78 -3.58 12.61 0.17
CA HIS A 78 -2.32 13.18 -0.28
C HIS A 78 -2.15 14.62 0.20
N GLU A 79 -3.17 15.45 0.11
CA GLU A 79 -3.16 16.86 0.54
C GLU A 79 -2.96 17.00 2.04
N ARG A 80 -3.65 16.17 2.83
CA ARG A 80 -3.62 16.19 4.31
C ARG A 80 -2.59 15.26 4.93
N ARG A 81 -1.58 14.82 4.16
CA ARG A 81 -0.51 13.97 4.65
C ARG A 81 0.27 14.64 5.78
N ILE A 82 0.71 13.85 6.73
CA ILE A 82 1.46 14.31 7.89
C ILE A 82 2.96 14.03 7.66
N PRO A 83 3.85 15.02 7.82
CA PRO A 83 5.27 14.79 7.78
C PRO A 83 5.73 13.77 8.83
N LYS A 84 6.65 12.90 8.47
CA LYS A 84 7.29 11.98 9.42
C LYS A 84 8.33 12.73 10.21
N ASN A 85 8.11 12.92 11.50
CA ASN A 85 9.04 13.61 12.37
C ASN A 85 10.21 12.70 12.80
N GLY A 86 11.45 13.18 12.62
CA GLY A 86 12.70 12.75 13.26
C GLY A 86 12.91 11.23 13.32
N ALA A 87 12.69 10.64 14.48
CA ALA A 87 13.01 9.24 14.75
C ALA A 87 12.25 8.19 13.92
N GLN A 88 11.08 8.51 13.40
CA GLN A 88 10.32 7.60 12.51
C GLN A 88 10.82 7.67 11.06
N GLY A 89 11.35 8.81 10.64
CA GLY A 89 11.91 9.01 9.30
C GLY A 89 13.35 8.51 9.14
N THR A 90 14.09 8.42 10.25
CA THR A 90 15.55 8.18 10.20
C THR A 90 16.00 6.81 10.70
N ARG A 91 15.15 6.03 11.33
CA ARG A 91 15.54 4.68 11.77
C ARG A 91 15.74 3.74 10.60
N GLY A 92 16.92 3.82 9.96
CA GLY A 92 17.54 2.78 9.13
C GLY A 92 16.75 2.24 7.94
N ARG A 93 15.51 2.61 7.82
CA ARG A 93 14.68 2.28 6.67
C ARG A 93 14.79 3.43 5.71
N VAL A 94 15.45 3.20 4.62
CA VAL A 94 15.63 4.12 3.50
C VAL A 94 14.65 5.29 3.60
N GLY A 95 15.12 6.45 4.05
CA GLY A 95 14.29 7.64 4.33
C GLY A 95 13.68 8.24 3.07
N LEU A 96 13.05 7.39 2.26
CA LEU A 96 12.47 7.78 0.99
C LEU A 96 11.10 8.42 1.16
N PRO A 97 10.13 7.84 1.90
CA PRO A 97 8.85 8.50 2.14
C PRO A 97 8.96 9.44 3.34
N LEU A 98 8.77 10.73 3.11
CA LEU A 98 8.88 11.79 4.11
C LEU A 98 7.55 12.10 4.82
N SER A 99 6.45 11.56 4.33
CA SER A 99 5.11 11.80 4.87
C SER A 99 4.27 10.53 4.91
N TYR A 100 3.17 10.59 5.63
CA TYR A 100 2.21 9.50 5.79
C TYR A 100 0.77 10.04 5.88
N GLY A 101 -0.17 9.35 5.27
CA GLY A 101 -1.58 9.69 5.34
C GLY A 101 -2.46 8.52 4.89
N GLY A 102 -3.54 8.23 5.61
CA GLY A 102 -4.52 7.21 5.23
C GLY A 102 -3.94 5.83 4.93
N PHE A 103 -2.94 5.40 5.70
CA PHE A 103 -2.15 4.18 5.49
C PHE A 103 -1.20 4.19 4.28
N PHE A 104 -1.03 5.32 3.60
CA PHE A 104 -0.07 5.45 2.51
C PHE A 104 1.20 6.17 2.95
N HIS A 105 2.32 5.66 2.50
CA HIS A 105 3.56 6.39 2.46
C HIS A 105 3.54 7.37 1.29
N THR A 106 3.95 8.61 1.49
CA THR A 106 3.96 9.64 0.44
C THR A 106 5.03 10.69 0.70
N GLY A 107 5.14 11.70 -0.18
CA GLY A 107 6.18 12.72 -0.07
C GLY A 107 7.57 12.12 -0.23
N TYR A 108 7.79 11.34 -1.26
CA TYR A 108 9.07 10.66 -1.50
C TYR A 108 10.16 11.65 -1.86
N LYS A 109 11.37 11.47 -1.31
CA LYS A 109 12.52 12.33 -1.54
C LYS A 109 12.81 12.54 -3.04
N GLY A 110 12.83 13.79 -3.45
CA GLY A 110 12.96 14.18 -4.87
C GLY A 110 11.68 14.03 -5.70
N MET A 111 10.54 13.78 -5.03
CA MET A 111 9.19 13.75 -5.58
C MET A 111 8.17 14.27 -4.55
N GLU A 112 8.57 15.20 -3.69
CA GLU A 112 7.83 15.60 -2.50
C GLU A 112 6.43 16.14 -2.82
N ASN A 113 6.31 16.87 -3.91
CA ASN A 113 5.06 17.49 -4.35
C ASN A 113 4.29 16.65 -5.38
N ARG A 114 4.92 15.61 -5.92
CA ARG A 114 4.28 14.71 -6.87
C ARG A 114 3.39 13.71 -6.13
N PRO A 115 2.16 13.45 -6.57
CA PRO A 115 1.26 12.54 -5.88
C PRO A 115 1.66 11.08 -6.09
N VAL A 116 2.78 10.71 -5.50
CA VAL A 116 3.24 9.32 -5.39
C VAL A 116 2.84 8.78 -4.03
N MET A 117 2.04 7.71 -4.04
CA MET A 117 1.59 7.05 -2.83
C MET A 117 2.02 5.59 -2.83
N GLY A 118 2.51 5.11 -1.70
CA GLY A 118 3.04 3.77 -1.54
C GLY A 118 2.37 2.98 -0.43
N MET A 119 2.24 1.70 -0.65
CA MET A 119 1.79 0.70 0.32
C MET A 119 2.91 -0.30 0.55
N ASP A 120 3.36 -0.41 1.79
CA ASP A 120 4.41 -1.35 2.19
C ASP A 120 3.81 -2.47 3.04
N GLY A 121 4.10 -3.72 2.65
CA GLY A 121 3.73 -4.89 3.42
C GLY A 121 4.89 -5.45 4.24
N ASN A 122 4.55 -6.24 5.25
CA ASN A 122 5.50 -7.04 5.98
C ASN A 122 6.12 -8.11 5.07
N GLY A 123 7.46 -8.21 5.05
CA GLY A 123 8.17 -9.17 4.19
C GLY A 123 8.67 -8.55 2.88
N GLY A 124 8.62 -7.22 2.73
CA GLY A 124 9.28 -6.53 1.61
C GLY A 124 8.39 -6.24 0.40
N GLN A 125 7.09 -6.46 0.51
CA GLN A 125 6.14 -6.07 -0.56
C GLN A 125 6.04 -4.54 -0.61
N THR A 126 6.08 -3.98 -1.81
CA THR A 126 5.92 -2.54 -2.02
C THR A 126 5.11 -2.30 -3.29
N ILE A 127 4.12 -1.44 -3.20
CA ILE A 127 3.39 -0.92 -4.35
C ILE A 127 3.51 0.60 -4.33
N LEU A 128 3.97 1.17 -5.42
CA LEU A 128 4.04 2.61 -5.62
C LEU A 128 3.12 3.00 -6.77
N ILE A 129 2.30 4.02 -6.55
CA ILE A 129 1.40 4.57 -7.56
C ILE A 129 1.77 6.04 -7.75
N ASP A 130 2.17 6.41 -8.96
CA ASP A 130 2.35 7.78 -9.40
C ASP A 130 1.09 8.23 -10.14
N PHE A 131 0.24 8.93 -9.43
CA PHE A 131 -1.06 9.35 -9.95
C PHE A 131 -0.96 10.42 -11.03
N GLU A 132 0.10 11.24 -11.00
CA GLU A 132 0.34 12.27 -12.01
C GLU A 132 0.79 11.67 -13.34
N ARG A 133 1.73 10.72 -13.29
CA ARG A 133 2.32 10.12 -14.48
C ARG A 133 1.64 8.83 -14.94
N GLY A 134 0.64 8.36 -14.22
CA GLY A 134 -0.08 7.14 -14.55
C GLY A 134 0.78 5.88 -14.44
N ARG A 135 1.70 5.81 -13.46
CA ARG A 135 2.64 4.70 -13.33
C ARG A 135 2.40 3.90 -12.06
N ILE A 136 2.59 2.60 -12.16
CA ILE A 136 2.51 1.68 -11.02
C ILE A 136 3.77 0.82 -11.01
N VAL A 137 4.40 0.71 -9.85
CA VAL A 137 5.50 -0.23 -9.59
C VAL A 137 5.08 -1.13 -8.44
N ALA A 138 5.11 -2.43 -8.66
CA ALA A 138 4.86 -3.43 -7.63
C ALA A 138 6.08 -4.36 -7.50
N THR A 139 6.65 -4.41 -6.31
CA THR A 139 7.73 -5.32 -5.96
C THR A 139 7.22 -6.26 -4.90
N LEU A 140 7.24 -7.55 -5.20
CA LEU A 140 6.85 -8.60 -4.28
C LEU A 140 8.07 -9.42 -3.91
N ALA A 141 8.61 -9.13 -2.73
CA ALA A 141 9.69 -9.90 -2.14
C ALA A 141 9.21 -10.54 -0.84
N VAL A 142 9.73 -11.69 -0.52
CA VAL A 142 9.47 -12.39 0.74
C VAL A 142 10.78 -12.48 1.50
N PHE A 143 10.82 -11.87 2.68
CA PHE A 143 11.96 -11.94 3.58
C PHE A 143 11.57 -12.67 4.87
N ASP A 144 12.32 -13.67 5.24
CA ASP A 144 12.07 -14.47 6.45
C ASP A 144 12.31 -13.67 7.73
N ASN A 145 13.17 -12.68 7.69
CA ASN A 145 13.55 -11.89 8.86
C ASN A 145 13.02 -10.44 8.78
N MET A 146 11.83 -10.24 9.32
CA MET A 146 11.20 -8.91 9.36
C MET A 146 11.77 -7.96 10.40
N ARG A 147 12.56 -8.46 11.36
CA ARG A 147 13.13 -7.63 12.45
C ARG A 147 14.35 -6.84 12.00
N PHE A 148 15.12 -7.41 11.07
CA PHE A 148 16.32 -6.82 10.51
C PHE A 148 16.25 -6.93 9.01
N PRO A 149 15.69 -5.94 8.31
CA PRO A 149 15.73 -5.93 6.86
C PRO A 149 17.21 -5.99 6.45
N ASP A 150 17.57 -7.04 5.77
CA ASP A 150 18.89 -7.17 5.21
C ASP A 150 19.12 -6.12 4.10
N LYS A 151 20.34 -6.02 3.64
CA LYS A 151 20.69 -5.09 2.55
C LYS A 151 19.81 -5.30 1.31
N ALA A 152 19.41 -6.53 1.01
CA ALA A 152 18.59 -6.84 -0.14
C ALA A 152 17.20 -6.18 -0.06
N SER A 153 16.57 -6.11 1.13
CA SER A 153 15.27 -5.43 1.30
C SER A 153 15.35 -3.93 0.98
N PHE A 154 16.47 -3.30 1.30
CA PHE A 154 16.72 -1.90 0.95
C PHE A 154 16.93 -1.72 -0.56
N ASP A 155 17.65 -2.62 -1.19
CA ASP A 155 17.94 -2.55 -2.61
C ASP A 155 16.66 -2.68 -3.45
N TYR A 156 15.73 -3.57 -3.09
CA TYR A 156 14.43 -3.68 -3.77
C TYR A 156 13.57 -2.42 -3.62
N LYS A 157 13.52 -1.84 -2.44
CA LYS A 157 12.79 -0.57 -2.24
C LYS A 157 13.44 0.57 -3.01
N LYS A 158 14.74 0.62 -3.06
CA LYS A 158 15.48 1.60 -3.85
C LYS A 158 15.21 1.42 -5.35
N ILE A 159 15.24 0.20 -5.86
CA ILE A 159 14.91 -0.09 -7.25
C ILE A 159 13.48 0.37 -7.56
N SER A 160 12.50 0.01 -6.73
CA SER A 160 11.10 0.42 -6.92
C SER A 160 10.96 1.95 -6.95
N TYR A 161 11.66 2.63 -6.05
CA TYR A 161 11.69 4.08 -5.98
C TYR A 161 12.32 4.72 -7.23
N GLU A 162 13.49 4.25 -7.65
CA GLU A 162 14.16 4.77 -8.84
C GLU A 162 13.32 4.51 -10.11
N THR A 163 12.69 3.34 -10.19
CA THR A 163 11.79 3.00 -11.29
C THR A 163 10.60 3.94 -11.36
N ILE A 164 9.91 4.21 -10.26
CA ILE A 164 8.75 5.12 -10.26
C ILE A 164 9.18 6.57 -10.53
N LYS A 165 10.35 6.96 -10.03
CA LYS A 165 10.90 8.31 -10.20
C LYS A 165 11.30 8.59 -11.65
N ASN A 166 12.05 7.68 -12.24
CA ASN A 166 12.71 7.89 -13.53
C ASN A 166 11.92 7.29 -14.70
N GLY A 167 11.05 6.32 -14.44
CA GLY A 167 10.22 5.69 -15.46
C GLY A 167 10.99 4.72 -16.37
N LYS A 168 12.03 4.13 -15.83
CA LYS A 168 12.86 3.13 -16.53
C LYS A 168 12.77 1.80 -15.82
#